data_f78e5b51964b783298a58332362e052b
#
_entry.id   f78e5b51964b783298a58332362e052b
#
_cell.length_a   1.000
_cell.length_b   1.000
_cell.length_c   1.000
_cell.angle_alpha   90.00
_cell.angle_beta   90.00
_cell.angle_gamma   90.00
#
_symmetry.space_group_name_H-M   'P 1'
#
loop_
_entity.id
_entity.type
_entity.pdbx_description
1 polymer ?
#
loop_
_entity_poly.entity_id
_entity_poly.type
_entity_poly.pdbx_seq_one_letter_code
_entity_poly.pdbx_strand_id
1 'polypeptide(L)'
;VLFIAFLACLFFAHEQFSGAFSAMFAKAYKMFEFYLFGTSMLGATIVVSIMTGRILERLGFTDALMRIFLPVMKFINVNAAVVVGVIYNILGDVNAAGRIAGPVVMKAGCTKDEQKIAIATLMNAPASFSIIVLGVIALSGAGINPIGPMIIGILLPIILVPAFLKLFWRNTKAAEIKDLPRFTPKTGVMDLIFGSAREGVNTVLLIXXXXXX
;
A
#
# COMPACT_ATOMS: atom_id res chain seq x y z
N VAL A 1 -18.38 6.78 -34.73
CA VAL A 1 -18.04 5.48 -35.36
C VAL A 1 -18.29 4.33 -34.38
N LEU A 2 -17.65 4.34 -33.19
CA LEU A 2 -17.79 3.26 -32.17
C LEU A 2 -19.24 3.04 -31.73
N PHE A 3 -19.99 4.13 -31.51
CA PHE A 3 -21.41 4.05 -31.11
C PHE A 3 -22.30 3.43 -32.20
N ILE A 4 -22.05 3.78 -33.48
CA ILE A 4 -22.78 3.23 -34.62
C ILE A 4 -22.44 1.74 -34.77
N ALA A 5 -21.15 1.38 -34.64
CA ALA A 5 -20.71 -0.02 -34.65
C ALA A 5 -21.37 -0.83 -33.54
N PHE A 6 -21.46 -0.25 -32.32
CA PHE A 6 -22.13 -0.87 -31.17
C PHE A 6 -23.61 -1.12 -31.46
N LEU A 7 -24.32 -0.11 -32.04
CA LEU A 7 -25.72 -0.26 -32.43
C LEU A 7 -25.90 -1.33 -33.53
N ALA A 8 -25.01 -1.34 -34.50
CA ALA A 8 -25.04 -2.37 -35.57
C ALA A 8 -24.86 -3.78 -34.97
N CYS A 9 -23.90 -3.95 -34.04
CA CYS A 9 -23.71 -5.24 -33.32
C CYS A 9 -24.96 -5.64 -32.54
N LEU A 10 -25.62 -4.68 -31.88
CA LEU A 10 -26.88 -4.95 -31.17
C LEU A 10 -27.98 -5.48 -32.07
N PHE A 11 -28.10 -4.93 -33.29
CA PHE A 11 -29.16 -5.30 -34.23
C PHE A 11 -28.84 -6.57 -35.04
N PHE A 12 -27.60 -6.71 -35.49
CA PHE A 12 -27.23 -7.79 -36.45
C PHE A 12 -26.61 -9.02 -35.77
N ALA A 13 -26.07 -8.88 -34.60
CA ALA A 13 -25.43 -9.98 -33.85
C ALA A 13 -26.01 -10.12 -32.43
N HIS A 14 -27.32 -9.94 -32.31
CA HIS A 14 -28.03 -9.91 -31.02
C HIS A 14 -27.75 -11.15 -30.16
N GLU A 15 -27.85 -12.33 -30.71
CA GLU A 15 -27.65 -13.60 -29.96
C GLU A 15 -26.20 -13.71 -29.46
N GLN A 16 -25.21 -13.41 -30.33
CA GLN A 16 -23.79 -13.47 -29.97
C GLN A 16 -23.44 -12.41 -28.95
N PHE A 17 -23.98 -11.19 -29.11
CA PHE A 17 -23.77 -10.08 -28.16
C PHE A 17 -24.40 -10.41 -26.81
N SER A 18 -25.63 -10.92 -26.79
CA SER A 18 -26.33 -11.34 -25.57
C SER A 18 -25.58 -12.46 -24.87
N GLY A 19 -25.08 -13.45 -25.62
CA GLY A 19 -24.26 -14.54 -25.09
C GLY A 19 -22.97 -14.05 -24.45
N ALA A 20 -22.25 -13.20 -25.17
CA ALA A 20 -21.00 -12.59 -24.67
C ALA A 20 -21.25 -11.72 -23.41
N PHE A 21 -22.33 -10.93 -23.42
CA PHE A 21 -22.73 -10.08 -22.30
C PHE A 21 -23.09 -10.92 -21.08
N SER A 22 -23.88 -11.98 -21.29
CA SER A 22 -24.26 -12.93 -20.23
C SER A 22 -23.04 -13.62 -19.63
N ALA A 23 -22.11 -14.07 -20.50
CA ALA A 23 -20.86 -14.73 -20.06
C ALA A 23 -19.99 -13.77 -19.25
N MET A 24 -19.92 -12.50 -19.66
CA MET A 24 -19.18 -11.45 -18.93
C MET A 24 -19.78 -11.26 -17.52
N PHE A 25 -21.11 -11.15 -17.42
CA PHE A 25 -21.79 -11.01 -16.13
C PHE A 25 -21.61 -12.24 -15.24
N ALA A 26 -21.70 -13.44 -15.80
CA ALA A 26 -21.49 -14.70 -15.07
C ALA A 26 -20.05 -14.75 -14.51
N LYS A 27 -19.08 -14.35 -15.31
CA LYS A 27 -17.66 -14.30 -14.90
C LYS A 27 -17.44 -13.27 -13.77
N ALA A 28 -17.99 -12.07 -13.93
CA ALA A 28 -17.93 -11.01 -12.93
C ALA A 28 -18.59 -11.46 -11.61
N TYR A 29 -19.76 -12.11 -11.70
CA TYR A 29 -20.48 -12.64 -10.53
C TYR A 29 -19.63 -13.68 -9.80
N LYS A 30 -19.04 -14.64 -10.51
CA LYS A 30 -18.16 -15.67 -9.94
C LYS A 30 -16.94 -15.06 -9.25
N MET A 31 -16.33 -14.04 -9.85
CA MET A 31 -15.21 -13.32 -9.23
C MET A 31 -15.66 -12.61 -7.95
N PHE A 32 -16.81 -11.94 -7.99
CA PHE A 32 -17.40 -11.26 -6.83
C PHE A 32 -17.66 -12.27 -5.69
N GLU A 33 -18.28 -13.39 -6.03
CA GLU A 33 -18.57 -14.47 -5.09
C GLU A 33 -17.27 -15.02 -4.46
N PHE A 34 -16.25 -15.28 -5.28
CA PHE A 34 -14.96 -15.80 -4.83
C PHE A 34 -14.26 -14.81 -3.88
N TYR A 35 -14.22 -13.52 -4.24
CA TYR A 35 -13.52 -12.51 -3.43
C TYR A 35 -14.25 -12.17 -2.13
N LEU A 36 -15.58 -12.12 -2.14
CA LEU A 36 -16.36 -11.73 -0.97
C LEU A 36 -16.72 -12.92 -0.06
N PHE A 37 -17.11 -14.04 -0.66
CA PHE A 37 -17.69 -15.18 0.08
C PHE A 37 -16.95 -16.50 -0.13
N GLY A 38 -15.94 -16.52 -0.99
CA GLY A 38 -15.18 -17.74 -1.27
C GLY A 38 -14.42 -18.29 -0.07
N THR A 39 -13.97 -19.52 -0.18
CA THR A 39 -13.24 -20.26 0.87
C THR A 39 -11.99 -19.52 1.37
N SER A 40 -11.39 -18.68 0.54
CA SER A 40 -10.23 -17.87 0.92
C SER A 40 -10.60 -16.62 1.75
N MET A 41 -11.86 -16.20 1.72
CA MET A 41 -12.36 -14.99 2.40
C MET A 41 -11.47 -13.76 2.14
N LEU A 42 -10.91 -13.64 0.91
CA LEU A 42 -9.95 -12.59 0.56
C LEU A 42 -10.51 -11.18 0.81
N GLY A 43 -11.77 -10.95 0.44
CA GLY A 43 -12.41 -9.65 0.65
C GLY A 43 -12.48 -9.28 2.14
N ALA A 44 -12.95 -10.21 2.97
CA ALA A 44 -13.01 -10.01 4.42
C ALA A 44 -11.60 -9.78 5.00
N THR A 45 -10.62 -10.55 4.54
CA THR A 45 -9.22 -10.41 4.98
C THR A 45 -8.68 -9.01 4.66
N ILE A 46 -8.95 -8.49 3.46
CA ILE A 46 -8.52 -7.14 3.06
C ILE A 46 -9.15 -6.08 3.96
N VAL A 47 -10.47 -6.17 4.20
CA VAL A 47 -11.18 -5.21 5.06
C VAL A 47 -10.59 -5.23 6.48
N VAL A 48 -10.47 -6.42 7.08
CA VAL A 48 -9.95 -6.58 8.46
C VAL A 48 -8.49 -6.11 8.52
N SER A 49 -7.68 -6.39 7.49
CA SER A 49 -6.27 -5.95 7.43
C SER A 49 -6.15 -4.43 7.43
N ILE A 50 -6.98 -3.74 6.62
CA ILE A 50 -6.96 -2.27 6.56
C ILE A 50 -7.40 -1.69 7.91
N MET A 51 -8.46 -2.26 8.51
CA MET A 51 -8.92 -1.84 9.84
C MET A 51 -7.81 -2.02 10.89
N THR A 52 -7.14 -3.18 10.88
CA THR A 52 -6.03 -3.48 11.80
C THR A 52 -4.87 -2.52 11.60
N GLY A 53 -4.48 -2.27 10.33
CA GLY A 53 -3.42 -1.31 10.00
C GLY A 53 -3.72 0.09 10.54
N ARG A 54 -4.96 0.57 10.38
CA ARG A 54 -5.38 1.88 10.87
C ARG A 54 -5.41 1.94 12.41
N ILE A 55 -5.81 0.85 13.06
CA ILE A 55 -5.77 0.74 14.54
C ILE A 55 -4.31 0.80 15.01
N LEU A 56 -3.41 0.05 14.37
CA LEU A 56 -1.97 0.08 14.69
C LEU A 56 -1.38 1.48 14.52
N GLU A 57 -1.77 2.18 13.43
CA GLU A 57 -1.36 3.57 13.19
C GLU A 57 -1.82 4.47 14.34
N ARG A 58 -3.07 4.33 14.79
CA ARG A 58 -3.62 5.09 15.92
C ARG A 58 -2.91 4.77 17.23
N LEU A 59 -2.46 3.53 17.42
CA LEU A 59 -1.70 3.11 18.60
C LEU A 59 -0.26 3.63 18.59
N GLY A 60 0.14 4.35 17.51
CA GLY A 60 1.46 4.94 17.40
C GLY A 60 2.52 4.01 16.83
N PHE A 61 2.10 2.94 16.16
CA PHE A 61 3.04 1.96 15.58
C PHE A 61 3.93 2.61 14.50
N THR A 62 3.39 3.55 13.72
CA THR A 62 4.16 4.33 12.75
C THR A 62 5.29 5.10 13.44
N ASP A 63 4.96 5.76 14.56
CA ASP A 63 5.95 6.53 15.33
C ASP A 63 7.02 5.60 15.95
N ALA A 64 6.62 4.38 16.37
CA ALA A 64 7.53 3.37 16.89
C ALA A 64 8.49 2.86 15.80
N LEU A 65 7.96 2.55 14.61
CA LEU A 65 8.77 2.12 13.45
C LEU A 65 9.80 3.20 13.08
N MET A 66 9.38 4.47 13.08
CA MET A 66 10.31 5.58 12.81
C MET A 66 11.49 5.57 13.77
N ARG A 67 11.24 5.33 15.06
CA ARG A 67 12.31 5.29 16.08
C ARG A 67 13.31 4.15 15.82
N ILE A 68 12.82 3.03 15.27
CA ILE A 68 13.68 1.88 14.92
C ILE A 68 14.58 2.23 13.71
N PHE A 69 14.02 2.92 12.71
CA PHE A 69 14.77 3.25 11.50
C PHE A 69 15.69 4.46 11.64
N LEU A 70 15.43 5.36 12.60
CA LEU A 70 16.26 6.54 12.84
C LEU A 70 17.74 6.23 13.01
N PRO A 71 18.17 5.31 13.91
CA PRO A 71 19.60 5.02 14.07
C PRO A 71 20.21 4.36 12.84
N VAL A 72 19.43 3.57 12.09
CA VAL A 72 19.91 2.92 10.86
C VAL A 72 20.19 3.99 9.78
N MET A 73 19.28 4.96 9.60
CA MET A 73 19.47 6.05 8.64
C MET A 73 20.69 6.91 9.03
N LYS A 74 20.88 7.16 10.32
CA LYS A 74 22.04 7.88 10.84
C LYS A 74 23.35 7.11 10.52
N PHE A 75 23.34 5.79 10.69
CA PHE A 75 24.47 4.93 10.38
C PHE A 75 24.86 5.02 8.90
N ILE A 76 23.91 5.01 8.00
CA ILE A 76 24.19 5.17 6.55
C ILE A 76 24.36 6.63 6.13
N ASN A 77 24.31 7.57 7.06
CA ASN A 77 24.48 9.03 6.85
C ASN A 77 23.49 9.56 5.80
N VAL A 78 22.21 9.26 6.00
CA VAL A 78 21.08 9.76 5.20
C VAL A 78 20.03 10.32 6.16
N ASN A 79 19.38 11.40 5.76
CA ASN A 79 18.31 12.00 6.57
C ASN A 79 17.17 11.00 6.77
N ALA A 80 16.77 10.78 8.01
CA ALA A 80 15.73 9.80 8.36
C ALA A 80 14.36 10.13 7.74
N ALA A 81 14.11 11.39 7.37
CA ALA A 81 12.88 11.78 6.68
C ALA A 81 12.67 11.04 5.35
N VAL A 82 13.76 10.52 4.76
CA VAL A 82 13.74 9.74 3.51
C VAL A 82 12.84 8.50 3.61
N VAL A 83 12.78 7.83 4.76
CA VAL A 83 12.00 6.60 4.93
C VAL A 83 10.58 6.84 5.48
N VAL A 84 10.22 8.08 5.79
CA VAL A 84 8.89 8.41 6.36
C VAL A 84 7.76 7.93 5.44
N GLY A 85 7.87 8.22 4.14
CA GLY A 85 6.84 7.82 3.16
C GLY A 85 6.62 6.31 3.12
N VAL A 86 7.71 5.55 3.13
CA VAL A 86 7.65 4.07 3.10
C VAL A 86 7.01 3.51 4.37
N ILE A 87 7.45 3.99 5.52
CA ILE A 87 6.93 3.53 6.82
C ILE A 87 5.43 3.84 6.91
N TYR A 88 5.04 5.04 6.49
CA TYR A 88 3.62 5.42 6.46
C TYR A 88 2.82 4.53 5.49
N ASN A 89 3.40 4.19 4.34
CA ASN A 89 2.76 3.32 3.34
C ASN A 89 2.46 1.91 3.89
N ILE A 90 3.33 1.37 4.75
CA ILE A 90 3.14 0.03 5.33
C ILE A 90 1.82 -0.06 6.11
N LEU A 91 1.51 0.96 6.91
CA LEU A 91 0.33 0.95 7.79
C LEU A 91 -0.84 1.77 7.24
N GLY A 92 -0.55 2.69 6.33
CA GLY A 92 -1.52 3.64 5.83
C GLY A 92 -1.93 3.40 4.39
N ASP A 93 -2.35 4.48 3.77
CA ASP A 93 -2.76 4.55 2.38
C ASP A 93 -1.59 5.09 1.53
N VAL A 94 -1.33 4.45 0.41
CA VAL A 94 -0.30 4.87 -0.57
C VAL A 94 -0.47 6.35 -0.95
N ASN A 95 -1.71 6.77 -1.17
CA ASN A 95 -2.02 8.17 -1.53
C ASN A 95 -1.71 9.13 -0.38
N ALA A 96 -1.99 8.72 0.84
CA ALA A 96 -1.67 9.49 2.04
C ALA A 96 -0.14 9.54 2.25
N ALA A 97 0.56 8.42 2.02
CA ALA A 97 2.02 8.34 2.14
C ALA A 97 2.69 9.39 1.23
N GLY A 98 2.26 9.49 -0.04
CA GLY A 98 2.77 10.47 -0.98
C GLY A 98 2.53 11.92 -0.53
N ARG A 99 1.33 12.19 -0.03
CA ARG A 99 0.95 13.53 0.46
C ARG A 99 1.72 13.94 1.73
N ILE A 100 2.03 12.97 2.58
CA ILE A 100 2.74 13.22 3.86
C ILE A 100 4.24 13.30 3.65
N ALA A 101 4.81 12.39 2.83
CA ALA A 101 6.25 12.30 2.63
C ALA A 101 6.86 13.60 2.09
N GLY A 102 6.21 14.25 1.10
CA GLY A 102 6.69 15.49 0.52
C GLY A 102 6.92 16.59 1.55
N PRO A 103 5.87 17.04 2.26
CA PRO A 103 6.01 18.06 3.29
C PRO A 103 7.03 17.70 4.39
N VAL A 104 7.10 16.43 4.82
CA VAL A 104 8.05 16.00 5.86
C VAL A 104 9.49 16.11 5.35
N VAL A 105 9.75 15.63 4.14
CA VAL A 105 11.08 15.69 3.49
C VAL A 105 11.53 17.16 3.34
N MET A 106 10.60 18.03 2.95
CA MET A 106 10.89 19.48 2.79
C MET A 106 11.17 20.14 4.16
N LYS A 107 10.34 19.89 5.15
CA LYS A 107 10.51 20.46 6.51
C LYS A 107 11.77 19.96 7.19
N ALA A 108 12.18 18.71 6.92
CA ALA A 108 13.41 18.13 7.47
C ALA A 108 14.69 18.69 6.83
N GLY A 109 14.54 19.60 5.86
CA GLY A 109 15.70 20.22 5.17
C GLY A 109 16.51 19.23 4.35
N CYS A 110 15.86 18.21 3.79
CA CYS A 110 16.53 17.22 2.95
C CYS A 110 17.15 17.86 1.71
N THR A 111 18.36 17.47 1.38
CA THR A 111 19.05 17.88 0.17
C THR A 111 18.29 17.39 -1.07
N LYS A 112 18.58 17.94 -2.25
CA LYS A 112 17.97 17.50 -3.51
C LYS A 112 18.23 16.01 -3.76
N ASP A 113 19.41 15.51 -3.39
CA ASP A 113 19.75 14.10 -3.54
C ASP A 113 18.92 13.23 -2.58
N GLU A 114 18.75 13.67 -1.33
CA GLU A 114 17.89 12.97 -0.36
C GLU A 114 16.43 12.98 -0.79
N GLN A 115 15.95 14.03 -1.44
CA GLN A 115 14.60 14.10 -2.01
C GLN A 115 14.42 13.04 -3.10
N LYS A 116 15.41 12.86 -4.00
CA LYS A 116 15.41 11.81 -5.02
C LYS A 116 15.40 10.42 -4.37
N ILE A 117 16.27 10.22 -3.35
CA ILE A 117 16.33 8.95 -2.60
C ILE A 117 14.97 8.66 -1.94
N ALA A 118 14.32 9.68 -1.35
CA ALA A 118 13.01 9.53 -0.71
C ALA A 118 11.94 9.09 -1.71
N ILE A 119 11.92 9.72 -2.89
CA ILE A 119 10.96 9.38 -3.96
C ILE A 119 11.21 7.94 -4.44
N ALA A 120 12.47 7.59 -4.73
CA ALA A 120 12.83 6.26 -5.21
C ALA A 120 12.53 5.19 -4.15
N THR A 121 12.79 5.49 -2.88
CA THR A 121 12.49 4.58 -1.76
C THR A 121 10.97 4.37 -1.63
N LEU A 122 10.20 5.44 -1.75
CA LEU A 122 8.73 5.36 -1.71
C LEU A 122 8.19 4.58 -2.92
N MET A 123 8.74 4.78 -4.11
CA MET A 123 8.33 4.02 -5.32
C MET A 123 8.65 2.54 -5.22
N ASN A 124 9.71 2.19 -4.48
CA ASN A 124 10.08 0.81 -4.19
C ASN A 124 9.43 0.33 -2.88
N ALA A 125 8.47 1.10 -2.33
CA ALA A 125 7.86 0.78 -1.05
C ALA A 125 7.24 -0.61 -1.08
N PRO A 126 7.48 -1.39 -0.05
CA PRO A 126 6.81 -2.67 0.07
C PRO A 126 5.30 -2.45 0.20
N ALA A 127 4.59 -3.50 -0.07
CA ALA A 127 3.14 -3.52 -0.10
C ALA A 127 2.51 -2.97 1.19
N SER A 128 1.29 -2.48 1.05
CA SER A 128 0.46 -2.06 2.18
C SER A 128 0.23 -3.21 3.17
N PHE A 129 -0.21 -2.91 4.36
CA PHE A 129 -0.51 -3.89 5.41
C PHE A 129 -1.41 -5.02 4.92
N SER A 130 -2.39 -4.70 4.07
CA SER A 130 -3.30 -5.69 3.48
C SER A 130 -2.53 -6.74 2.65
N ILE A 131 -1.61 -6.30 1.80
CA ILE A 131 -0.81 -7.20 0.95
C ILE A 131 0.17 -8.01 1.81
N ILE A 132 0.70 -7.41 2.88
CA ILE A 132 1.54 -8.12 3.84
C ILE A 132 0.77 -9.29 4.47
N VAL A 133 -0.46 -9.04 4.92
CA VAL A 133 -1.32 -10.07 5.51
C VAL A 133 -1.65 -11.16 4.48
N LEU A 134 -1.98 -10.77 3.24
CA LEU A 134 -2.23 -11.73 2.16
C LEU A 134 -1.00 -12.59 1.87
N GLY A 135 0.18 -11.99 1.87
CA GLY A 135 1.45 -12.69 1.69
C GLY A 135 1.71 -13.70 2.81
N VAL A 136 1.43 -13.30 4.05
CA VAL A 136 1.54 -14.19 5.22
C VAL A 136 0.59 -15.39 5.06
N ILE A 137 -0.66 -15.15 4.68
CA ILE A 137 -1.68 -16.21 4.48
C ILE A 137 -1.21 -17.15 3.34
N ALA A 138 -0.77 -16.60 2.22
CA ALA A 138 -0.35 -17.39 1.05
C ALA A 138 0.86 -18.27 1.38
N LEU A 139 1.89 -17.73 2.03
CA LEU A 139 3.09 -18.47 2.43
C LEU A 139 2.74 -19.56 3.45
N SER A 140 1.92 -19.22 4.44
CA SER A 140 1.48 -20.19 5.46
C SER A 140 0.66 -21.32 4.84
N GLY A 141 -0.22 -20.98 3.89
CA GLY A 141 -1.01 -21.97 3.13
C GLY A 141 -0.14 -22.90 2.29
N ALA A 142 1.02 -22.41 1.84
CA ALA A 142 2.03 -23.21 1.12
C ALA A 142 2.95 -23.99 2.07
N GLY A 143 2.73 -23.93 3.38
CA GLY A 143 3.58 -24.60 4.37
C GLY A 143 4.91 -23.90 4.63
N ILE A 144 5.06 -22.65 4.19
CA ILE A 144 6.31 -21.88 4.36
C ILE A 144 6.13 -20.92 5.55
N ASN A 145 7.11 -20.92 6.46
CA ASN A 145 7.11 -19.94 7.56
C ASN A 145 7.25 -18.52 6.96
N PRO A 146 6.26 -17.65 7.13
CA PRO A 146 6.26 -16.34 6.45
C PRO A 146 7.21 -15.31 7.08
N ILE A 147 7.69 -15.52 8.30
CA ILE A 147 8.46 -14.50 9.05
C ILE A 147 9.72 -14.09 8.29
N GLY A 148 10.54 -15.05 7.88
CA GLY A 148 11.79 -14.80 7.14
C GLY A 148 11.57 -14.02 5.83
N PRO A 149 10.80 -14.59 4.89
CA PRO A 149 10.49 -13.90 3.64
C PRO A 149 9.88 -12.50 3.82
N MET A 150 9.00 -12.32 4.82
CA MET A 150 8.36 -11.02 5.07
C MET A 150 9.38 -9.98 5.58
N ILE A 151 10.24 -10.36 6.53
CA ILE A 151 11.29 -9.45 7.03
C ILE A 151 12.23 -9.05 5.88
N ILE A 152 12.70 -10.05 5.11
CA ILE A 152 13.60 -9.80 4.00
C ILE A 152 12.93 -8.95 2.91
N GLY A 153 11.72 -9.31 2.52
CA GLY A 153 11.02 -8.64 1.41
C GLY A 153 10.51 -7.25 1.74
N ILE A 154 10.23 -6.96 3.01
CA ILE A 154 9.58 -5.69 3.42
C ILE A 154 10.56 -4.76 4.13
N LEU A 155 11.22 -5.24 5.19
CA LEU A 155 12.05 -4.36 6.02
C LEU A 155 13.43 -4.10 5.42
N LEU A 156 14.01 -5.10 4.77
CA LEU A 156 15.36 -4.96 4.22
C LEU A 156 15.43 -3.91 3.09
N PRO A 157 14.49 -3.84 2.13
CA PRO A 157 14.50 -2.78 1.11
C PRO A 157 14.42 -1.36 1.67
N ILE A 158 13.76 -1.15 2.81
CA ILE A 158 13.67 0.18 3.46
C ILE A 158 15.07 0.71 3.80
N ILE A 159 15.99 -0.20 4.09
CA ILE A 159 17.39 0.11 4.43
C ILE A 159 18.26 0.09 3.18
N LEU A 160 18.15 -0.99 2.38
CA LEU A 160 19.06 -1.23 1.25
C LEU A 160 18.88 -0.21 0.13
N VAL A 161 17.63 0.22 -0.15
CA VAL A 161 17.37 1.15 -1.25
C VAL A 161 18.04 2.52 -0.99
N PRO A 162 17.81 3.18 0.17
CA PRO A 162 18.54 4.43 0.45
C PRO A 162 20.05 4.24 0.50
N ALA A 163 20.54 3.14 1.08
CA ALA A 163 21.96 2.85 1.17
C ALA A 163 22.60 2.70 -0.23
N PHE A 164 21.92 1.97 -1.12
CA PHE A 164 22.38 1.77 -2.50
C PHE A 164 22.34 3.07 -3.29
N LEU A 165 21.24 3.81 -3.21
CA LEU A 165 21.06 5.05 -3.96
C LEU A 165 22.04 6.15 -3.51
N LYS A 166 22.45 6.12 -2.24
CA LYS A 166 23.48 7.03 -1.73
C LYS A 166 24.81 6.88 -2.47
N LEU A 167 25.10 5.71 -3.06
CA LEU A 167 26.35 5.51 -3.86
C LEU A 167 26.34 6.45 -5.09
N PHE A 168 25.17 6.75 -5.64
CA PHE A 168 25.00 7.60 -6.80
C PHE A 168 24.72 9.06 -6.42
N TRP A 169 23.92 9.27 -5.37
CA TRP A 169 23.50 10.59 -4.88
C TRP A 169 24.15 10.84 -3.51
N ARG A 170 25.32 11.43 -3.53
CA ARG A 170 26.22 11.52 -2.37
C ARG A 170 25.99 12.74 -1.47
N ASN A 171 25.26 13.74 -1.95
CA ASN A 171 24.99 14.94 -1.16
C ASN A 171 23.89 14.67 -0.13
N THR A 172 24.24 13.87 0.87
CA THR A 172 23.35 13.47 1.96
C THR A 172 23.91 13.95 3.30
N LYS A 173 23.02 14.27 4.24
CA LYS A 173 23.36 14.72 5.58
C LYS A 173 22.54 13.94 6.62
N ALA A 174 23.22 13.31 7.58
CA ALA A 174 22.55 12.69 8.72
C ALA A 174 22.00 13.81 9.63
N ALA A 175 20.84 14.32 9.30
CA ALA A 175 20.19 15.31 10.15
C ALA A 175 19.43 14.63 11.28
N GLU A 176 19.63 15.10 12.50
CA GLU A 176 18.77 14.74 13.61
C GLU A 176 17.42 15.41 13.39
N ILE A 177 16.40 14.61 13.22
CA ILE A 177 15.04 15.13 13.11
C ILE A 177 14.56 15.43 14.54
N LYS A 178 14.76 16.65 14.96
CA LYS A 178 14.31 17.09 16.30
C LYS A 178 12.78 17.19 16.35
N ASP A 179 12.15 17.46 15.23
CA ASP A 179 10.71 17.74 15.14
C ASP A 179 10.02 16.84 14.10
N LEU A 180 10.13 15.52 14.25
CA LEU A 180 9.27 14.60 13.49
C LEU A 180 7.82 14.87 13.90
N PRO A 181 6.96 15.20 12.95
CA PRO A 181 5.54 15.31 13.28
C PRO A 181 5.05 13.95 13.79
N ARG A 182 4.15 13.98 14.74
CA ARG A 182 3.48 12.76 15.19
C ARG A 182 2.54 12.30 14.09
N PHE A 183 2.69 11.06 13.69
CA PHE A 183 1.87 10.44 12.66
C PHE A 183 0.59 9.82 13.22
N THR A 184 0.53 9.67 14.54
CA THR A 184 -0.65 9.11 15.23
C THR A 184 -1.88 10.00 14.98
N PRO A 185 -2.92 9.47 14.29
CA PRO A 185 -4.12 10.27 14.03
C PRO A 185 -4.91 10.57 15.32
N LYS A 186 -5.53 11.74 15.35
CA LYS A 186 -6.33 12.20 16.50
C LYS A 186 -7.82 11.92 16.31
N THR A 187 -8.19 11.18 15.27
CA THR A 187 -9.59 10.84 14.98
C THR A 187 -10.21 9.96 16.07
N GLY A 188 -11.49 10.05 16.25
CA GLY A 188 -12.24 9.18 17.17
C GLY A 188 -12.09 7.70 16.77
N VAL A 189 -12.13 6.81 17.76
CA VAL A 189 -11.95 5.36 17.51
C VAL A 189 -13.04 4.83 16.57
N MET A 190 -14.30 5.24 16.79
CA MET A 190 -15.43 4.78 15.96
C MET A 190 -15.30 5.31 14.53
N ASP A 191 -14.94 6.59 14.36
CA ASP A 191 -14.72 7.19 13.05
C ASP A 191 -13.58 6.49 12.30
N LEU A 192 -12.53 6.10 13.03
CA LEU A 192 -11.42 5.34 12.46
C LEU A 192 -11.89 3.96 11.97
N ILE A 193 -12.64 3.23 12.82
CA ILE A 193 -13.13 1.88 12.51
C ILE A 193 -14.06 1.93 11.29
N PHE A 194 -15.08 2.79 11.31
CA PHE A 194 -16.02 2.90 10.19
C PHE A 194 -15.34 3.41 8.91
N GLY A 195 -14.48 4.41 9.03
CA GLY A 195 -13.71 4.94 7.90
C GLY A 195 -12.82 3.88 7.26
N SER A 196 -12.10 3.11 8.08
CA SER A 196 -11.20 2.06 7.58
C SER A 196 -11.96 0.85 7.03
N ALA A 197 -13.11 0.50 7.60
CA ALA A 197 -13.98 -0.55 7.07
C ALA A 197 -14.49 -0.15 5.67
N ARG A 198 -14.95 1.10 5.52
CA ARG A 198 -15.40 1.66 4.24
C ARG A 198 -14.27 1.67 3.21
N GLU A 199 -13.06 2.07 3.63
CA GLU A 199 -11.85 2.04 2.78
C GLU A 199 -11.55 0.61 2.33
N GLY A 200 -11.66 -0.35 3.23
CA GLY A 200 -11.46 -1.77 2.94
C GLY A 200 -12.45 -2.30 1.91
N VAL A 201 -13.73 -2.01 2.10
CA VAL A 201 -14.80 -2.40 1.16
C VAL A 201 -14.53 -1.77 -0.23
N ASN A 202 -14.21 -0.48 -0.27
CA ASN A 202 -13.89 0.19 -1.54
C ASN A 202 -12.69 -0.45 -2.24
N THR A 203 -11.67 -0.83 -1.47
CA THR A 203 -10.47 -1.51 -1.99
C THR A 203 -10.84 -2.86 -2.61
N VAL A 204 -11.65 -3.65 -1.91
CA VAL A 204 -12.14 -4.95 -2.42
C VAL A 204 -12.93 -4.74 -3.72
N LEU A 205 -13.82 -3.76 -3.75
CA LEU A 205 -14.61 -3.43 -4.95
C LEU A 205 -13.72 -3.00 -6.12
N LEU A 206 -12.70 -2.21 -5.87
CA LEU A 206 -11.73 -1.78 -6.88
C LEU A 206 -10.91 -2.98 -7.44
N ILE A 207 -10.49 -3.84 -6.56
CA ILE A 207 -9.80 -5.09 -6.95
C ILE A 207 -10.70 -5.94 -7.85
N UNK A 208 -11.85 -6.12 -7.46
CA UNK A 208 -12.80 -6.91 -8.13
C UNK A 208 -13.17 -6.35 -9.45
N UNK A 209 -13.02 -4.97 -9.53
CA UNK A 209 -13.29 -4.30 -10.75
C UNK A 209 -12.09 -4.26 -11.67
N UNK A 210 -11.05 -4.31 -11.15
CA UNK A 210 -9.85 -4.41 -11.86
C UNK A 210 -9.54 -5.78 -12.33
N UNK A 211 -10.00 -6.63 -11.72
CA UNK A 211 -9.88 -8.00 -12.05
C UNK A 211 -10.87 -8.48 -13.07
N UNK A 212 -11.77 -7.66 -13.17
CA UNK A 212 -12.79 -7.96 -14.13
C UNK A 212 -12.55 -7.30 -15.45
N UNK A 213 -11.71 -6.53 -15.41
CA UNK A 213 -11.31 -5.91 -16.58
C UNK A 213 -10.32 -6.62 -17.31
#